data_b5febdd6152dc80cf03580e41de6937d
#
_entry.id   b5febdd6152dc80cf03580e41de6937d
#
_cell.length_a   1.000
_cell.length_b   1.000
_cell.length_c   1.000
_cell.angle_alpha   90.00
_cell.angle_beta   90.00
_cell.angle_gamma   90.00
#
_symmetry.space_group_name_H-M   'P 1'
#
loop_
_entity.id
_entity.type
_entity.pdbx_description
1 polymer ?
#
loop_
_entity_poly.entity_id
_entity_poly.type
_entity_poly.pdbx_seq_one_letter_code
_entity_poly.pdbx_strand_id
1 'polypeptide(L)'
;TLLLNVFYTNSRYDIINYLDYKNQKTTIYNKKKAKTKKSSEYIGDSSIIYQNPQDIQITSESSNNLIYIYLESIENSFMDTENGGIKDVNCLPELTQLAKENISFSNTDKLGGALPFTGTTWTIASMTAQLTGLPLKVDVANDMDQQDAFMPGAKTLSDFLHEQGYIQELMIGSQKEFAGTDKLFLQHGYDRIYDYDTLKEMYSYQGKNINKWGFNDYQLFEFAKEELTKLGSTQNKFNFTLATIDCHTPDGFTCSNCPNTYKNQYENIYACQSKQVSNFIKWCQEQEWYTNT
;
A
#
# COMPACT_ATOMS: atom_id res chain seq x y z
N THR A 1 6.96 -17.84 1.04
CA THR A 1 8.02 -16.83 1.23
C THR A 1 7.38 -15.49 1.50
N LEU A 2 7.58 -14.92 2.70
CA LEU A 2 7.08 -13.60 3.05
C LEU A 2 7.96 -12.52 2.42
N LEU A 3 7.39 -11.70 1.54
CA LEU A 3 8.02 -10.50 1.00
C LEU A 3 7.49 -9.30 1.77
N LEU A 4 8.35 -8.65 2.57
CA LEU A 4 7.96 -7.44 3.30
C LEU A 4 8.49 -6.22 2.53
N ASN A 5 7.58 -5.50 1.90
CA ASN A 5 7.90 -4.24 1.24
C ASN A 5 7.16 -3.12 1.95
N VAL A 6 7.88 -2.31 2.71
CA VAL A 6 7.33 -1.16 3.42
C VAL A 6 7.48 0.06 2.52
N PHE A 7 6.37 0.62 2.07
CA PHE A 7 6.38 1.80 1.22
C PHE A 7 6.31 3.08 2.06
N TYR A 8 7.17 4.00 1.72
CA TYR A 8 7.19 5.32 2.29
C TYR A 8 6.08 6.18 1.72
N THR A 9 5.18 6.66 2.58
CA THR A 9 4.48 7.91 2.32
C THR A 9 4.99 8.93 3.34
N ASN A 10 5.94 9.78 2.94
CA ASN A 10 6.46 10.81 3.82
C ASN A 10 5.70 12.11 3.58
N SER A 11 4.60 12.29 4.31
CA SER A 11 3.73 13.46 4.17
C SER A 11 4.43 14.81 4.40
N ARG A 12 5.50 14.85 5.22
CA ARG A 12 6.31 16.06 5.39
C ARG A 12 7.16 16.37 4.16
N TYR A 13 7.70 15.34 3.52
CA TYR A 13 8.44 15.50 2.26
C TYR A 13 7.51 15.88 1.12
N ASP A 14 6.28 15.37 1.09
CA ASP A 14 5.29 15.70 0.06
C ASP A 14 4.85 17.15 0.15
N ILE A 15 4.66 17.69 1.36
CA ILE A 15 4.34 19.12 1.54
C ILE A 15 5.54 19.98 1.12
N ILE A 16 6.76 19.61 1.48
CA ILE A 16 7.97 20.35 1.09
C ILE A 16 8.19 20.23 -0.42
N ASN A 17 8.10 19.05 -0.99
CA ASN A 17 8.24 18.84 -2.43
C ASN A 17 7.09 19.48 -3.22
N TYR A 18 5.85 19.51 -2.70
CA TYR A 18 4.74 20.21 -3.30
C TYR A 18 4.94 21.74 -3.26
N LEU A 19 5.44 22.29 -2.17
CA LEU A 19 5.78 23.70 -2.06
C LEU A 19 6.96 24.06 -2.97
N ASP A 20 7.99 23.24 -3.04
CA ASP A 20 9.12 23.39 -3.96
C ASP A 20 8.68 23.23 -5.43
N TYR A 21 7.81 22.26 -5.72
CA TYR A 21 7.21 22.10 -7.04
C TYR A 21 6.36 23.30 -7.44
N LYS A 22 5.53 23.84 -6.53
CA LYS A 22 4.80 25.10 -6.77
C LYS A 22 5.74 26.28 -6.99
N ASN A 23 6.79 26.40 -6.18
CA ASN A 23 7.80 27.43 -6.30
C ASN A 23 8.59 27.28 -7.61
N GLN A 24 8.96 26.07 -8.00
CA GLN A 24 9.60 25.79 -9.28
C GLN A 24 8.68 26.05 -10.45
N LYS A 25 7.40 25.68 -10.39
CA LYS A 25 6.39 26.04 -11.43
C LYS A 25 6.24 27.54 -11.57
N THR A 26 6.20 28.26 -10.46
CA THR A 26 6.11 29.73 -10.48
C THR A 26 7.39 30.35 -11.04
N THR A 27 8.54 29.81 -10.69
CA THR A 27 9.86 30.24 -11.20
C THR A 27 10.02 29.89 -12.68
N ILE A 28 9.55 28.73 -13.13
CA ILE A 28 9.56 28.30 -14.53
C ILE A 28 8.56 29.14 -15.35
N TYR A 29 7.38 29.44 -14.81
CA TYR A 29 6.39 30.29 -15.45
C TYR A 29 6.91 31.72 -15.63
N ASN A 30 7.57 32.27 -14.64
CA ASN A 30 8.20 33.59 -14.69
C ASN A 30 9.44 33.63 -15.60
N LYS A 31 10.21 32.51 -15.70
CA LYS A 31 11.32 32.39 -16.66
C LYS A 31 10.85 32.17 -18.11
N LYS A 32 9.70 31.52 -18.33
CA LYS A 32 9.13 31.35 -19.68
C LYS A 32 8.60 32.63 -20.27
N LYS A 33 8.25 33.64 -19.46
CA LYS A 33 7.95 34.99 -19.95
C LYS A 33 9.18 35.75 -20.45
N ALA A 34 10.37 35.25 -20.18
CA ALA A 34 11.65 35.91 -20.50
C ALA A 34 12.46 35.28 -21.64
N LYS A 35 12.19 34.07 -22.11
CA LYS A 35 12.88 33.49 -23.29
C LYS A 35 12.10 32.31 -23.91
N THR A 36 11.55 32.55 -25.10
CA THR A 36 11.31 31.51 -26.10
C THR A 36 12.63 30.94 -26.55
N LYS A 37 12.99 29.73 -26.12
CA LYS A 37 13.71 28.68 -26.85
C LYS A 37 14.30 27.63 -25.90
N LYS A 38 14.01 26.41 -26.26
CA LYS A 38 14.45 25.07 -25.90
C LYS A 38 13.50 24.30 -25.00
N SER A 39 12.92 23.26 -25.63
CA SER A 39 12.29 22.14 -24.96
C SER A 39 13.13 21.68 -23.77
N SER A 40 12.57 21.77 -22.59
CA SER A 40 13.15 21.07 -21.43
C SER A 40 13.00 19.60 -21.69
N GLU A 41 14.07 18.91 -22.02
CA GLU A 41 14.20 17.52 -21.79
C GLU A 41 13.93 17.28 -20.31
N TYR A 42 12.78 16.67 -20.01
CA TYR A 42 12.63 15.91 -18.79
C TYR A 42 13.56 14.71 -18.96
N ILE A 43 14.70 14.77 -18.37
CA ILE A 43 15.58 13.62 -18.18
C ILE A 43 14.87 12.79 -17.11
N GLY A 44 13.85 12.02 -17.50
CA GLY A 44 13.55 10.79 -16.80
C GLY A 44 14.83 9.99 -16.85
N ASP A 45 15.26 9.45 -15.72
CA ASP A 45 16.46 8.63 -15.66
C ASP A 45 16.38 7.58 -16.77
N SER A 46 17.21 7.75 -17.81
CA SER A 46 17.23 6.88 -18.97
C SER A 46 17.71 5.47 -18.65
N SER A 47 18.04 5.21 -17.37
CA SER A 47 18.39 3.89 -16.85
C SER A 47 17.19 3.02 -16.48
N ILE A 48 15.96 3.56 -16.41
CA ILE A 48 14.76 2.77 -16.14
C ILE A 48 14.34 2.06 -17.42
N ILE A 49 14.63 0.77 -17.48
CA ILE A 49 14.20 -0.11 -18.59
C ILE A 49 12.84 -0.69 -18.20
N TYR A 50 11.78 -0.21 -18.85
CA TYR A 50 10.46 -0.84 -18.76
C TYR A 50 10.44 -2.08 -19.65
N GLN A 51 10.03 -3.21 -19.08
CA GLN A 51 9.74 -4.41 -19.85
C GLN A 51 8.35 -4.32 -20.45
N ASN A 52 8.20 -4.80 -21.69
CA ASN A 52 6.87 -4.97 -22.26
C ASN A 52 6.15 -6.10 -21.51
N PRO A 53 4.99 -5.82 -20.87
CA PRO A 53 4.27 -6.86 -20.14
C PRO A 53 3.83 -8.05 -21.00
N GLN A 54 3.72 -7.89 -22.32
CA GLN A 54 3.44 -8.99 -23.25
C GLN A 54 4.59 -10.02 -23.34
N ASP A 55 5.81 -9.61 -22.98
CA ASP A 55 6.99 -10.48 -22.98
C ASP A 55 7.16 -11.23 -21.66
N ILE A 56 6.32 -10.93 -20.66
CA ILE A 56 6.35 -11.58 -19.35
C ILE A 56 5.55 -12.87 -19.42
N GLN A 57 6.22 -13.99 -19.15
CA GLN A 57 5.59 -15.29 -19.00
C GLN A 57 5.66 -15.72 -17.52
N ILE A 58 4.52 -15.99 -16.94
CA ILE A 58 4.45 -16.61 -15.61
C ILE A 58 4.57 -18.11 -15.82
N THR A 59 5.76 -18.65 -15.53
CA THR A 59 6.10 -20.07 -15.71
C THR A 59 6.20 -20.80 -14.39
N SER A 60 5.33 -20.54 -13.42
CA SER A 60 5.38 -21.20 -12.14
C SER A 60 4.66 -22.55 -12.21
N GLU A 61 5.41 -23.65 -12.07
CA GLU A 61 4.86 -25.00 -11.84
C GLU A 61 4.22 -25.11 -10.45
N SER A 62 4.68 -24.30 -9.49
CA SER A 62 4.11 -24.15 -8.15
C SER A 62 3.47 -22.75 -8.03
N SER A 63 2.20 -22.69 -8.20
CA SER A 63 1.44 -21.46 -8.00
C SER A 63 0.92 -21.44 -6.58
N ASN A 64 1.46 -20.54 -5.79
CA ASN A 64 1.06 -20.34 -4.41
C ASN A 64 -0.02 -19.28 -4.31
N ASN A 65 -0.79 -19.30 -3.24
CA ASN A 65 -1.64 -18.18 -2.88
C ASN A 65 -0.79 -16.92 -2.63
N LEU A 66 -1.40 -15.76 -2.76
CA LEU A 66 -0.77 -14.48 -2.45
C LEU A 66 -1.61 -13.76 -1.38
N ILE A 67 -0.95 -13.32 -0.32
CA ILE A 67 -1.51 -12.34 0.61
C ILE A 67 -0.70 -11.07 0.45
N TYR A 68 -1.34 -10.00 0.02
CA TYR A 68 -0.73 -8.71 -0.21
C TYR A 68 -1.23 -7.67 0.79
N ILE A 69 -0.35 -7.11 1.61
CA ILE A 69 -0.73 -6.17 2.66
C ILE A 69 -0.11 -4.81 2.39
N TYR A 70 -0.97 -3.83 2.06
CA TYR A 70 -0.59 -2.43 2.01
C TYR A 70 -0.64 -1.83 3.41
N LEU A 71 0.49 -1.40 3.95
CA LEU A 71 0.59 -0.73 5.24
C LEU A 71 0.59 0.78 5.02
N GLU A 72 -0.58 1.39 5.18
CA GLU A 72 -0.77 2.82 4.97
C GLU A 72 0.18 3.65 5.84
N SER A 73 0.88 4.60 5.22
CA SER A 73 1.74 5.59 5.88
C SER A 73 2.81 5.01 6.82
N ILE A 74 3.21 3.74 6.69
CA ILE A 74 4.29 3.17 7.48
C ILE A 74 5.64 3.60 6.89
N GLU A 75 6.47 4.22 7.74
CA GLU A 75 7.79 4.73 7.37
C GLU A 75 8.91 4.06 8.17
N ASN A 76 9.98 3.65 7.48
CA ASN A 76 11.17 3.11 8.14
C ASN A 76 11.86 4.12 9.08
N SER A 77 11.60 5.42 8.88
CA SER A 77 12.08 6.49 9.78
C SER A 77 11.63 6.30 11.23
N PHE A 78 10.58 5.53 11.49
CA PHE A 78 10.09 5.18 12.83
C PHE A 78 10.83 3.98 13.48
N MET A 79 11.71 3.31 12.76
CA MET A 79 12.66 2.38 13.37
C MET A 79 13.79 3.15 14.08
N ASP A 80 14.54 2.45 14.92
CA ASP A 80 15.77 3.01 15.51
C ASP A 80 16.91 3.11 14.50
N THR A 81 17.95 3.84 14.87
CA THR A 81 19.10 4.10 14.01
C THR A 81 19.92 2.85 13.70
N GLU A 82 19.89 1.83 14.56
CA GLU A 82 20.59 0.56 14.33
C GLU A 82 19.94 -0.22 13.19
N ASN A 83 18.61 -0.11 13.08
CA ASN A 83 17.81 -0.80 12.09
C ASN A 83 17.58 0.01 10.79
N GLY A 84 18.11 1.22 10.68
CA GLY A 84 17.99 2.03 9.46
C GLY A 84 16.97 3.16 9.54
N GLY A 85 16.34 3.34 10.70
CA GLY A 85 15.47 4.49 10.99
C GLY A 85 16.23 5.71 11.54
N ILE A 86 15.49 6.62 12.18
CA ILE A 86 16.03 7.85 12.74
C ILE A 86 15.63 8.07 14.20
N LYS A 87 14.95 7.13 14.82
CA LYS A 87 14.48 7.21 16.20
C LYS A 87 15.52 6.67 17.16
N ASP A 88 15.47 7.13 18.43
CA ASP A 88 16.26 6.55 19.52
C ASP A 88 15.67 5.19 19.98
N VAL A 89 14.37 5.02 19.81
CA VAL A 89 13.64 3.80 20.15
C VAL A 89 12.83 3.34 18.95
N ASN A 90 12.91 2.05 18.66
CA ASN A 90 12.16 1.43 17.56
C ASN A 90 10.65 1.45 17.85
N CYS A 91 9.88 2.15 17.03
CA CYS A 91 8.42 2.18 17.13
C CYS A 91 7.75 1.06 16.30
N LEU A 92 8.53 0.25 15.57
CA LEU A 92 8.05 -0.84 14.71
C LEU A 92 8.75 -2.18 15.05
N PRO A 93 8.80 -2.61 16.33
CA PRO A 93 9.66 -3.72 16.71
C PRO A 93 9.31 -5.04 16.03
N GLU A 94 8.03 -5.39 15.91
CA GLU A 94 7.61 -6.65 15.29
C GLU A 94 7.81 -6.64 13.77
N LEU A 95 7.51 -5.53 13.09
CA LEU A 95 7.77 -5.38 11.66
C LEU A 95 9.28 -5.40 11.36
N THR A 96 10.08 -4.78 12.22
CA THR A 96 11.55 -4.83 12.14
C THR A 96 12.05 -6.26 12.24
N GLN A 97 11.50 -7.05 13.16
CA GLN A 97 11.86 -8.46 13.31
C GLN A 97 11.45 -9.28 12.08
N LEU A 98 10.23 -9.10 11.59
CA LEU A 98 9.76 -9.74 10.36
C LEU A 98 10.67 -9.42 9.16
N ALA A 99 11.09 -8.15 9.03
CA ALA A 99 12.00 -7.73 7.96
C ALA A 99 13.37 -8.40 8.05
N LYS A 100 13.89 -8.65 9.26
CA LYS A 100 15.16 -9.35 9.49
C LYS A 100 15.09 -10.84 9.20
N GLU A 101 13.95 -11.46 9.47
CA GLU A 101 13.75 -12.91 9.34
C GLU A 101 13.33 -13.33 7.93
N ASN A 102 12.92 -12.39 7.09
CA ASN A 102 12.37 -12.65 5.78
C ASN A 102 13.06 -11.82 4.70
N ILE A 103 12.59 -11.93 3.45
CA ILE A 103 13.13 -11.14 2.34
C ILE A 103 12.69 -9.69 2.51
N SER A 104 13.66 -8.81 2.66
CA SER A 104 13.47 -7.37 2.75
C SER A 104 14.29 -6.66 1.68
N PHE A 105 13.72 -5.62 1.08
CA PHE A 105 14.39 -4.82 0.07
C PHE A 105 14.90 -3.52 0.67
N SER A 106 16.15 -3.21 0.39
CA SER A 106 16.78 -1.97 0.84
C SER A 106 17.81 -1.52 -0.19
N ASN A 107 18.04 -0.22 -0.24
CA ASN A 107 19.12 0.41 -1.01
C ASN A 107 20.37 0.68 -0.15
N THR A 108 20.39 0.21 1.08
CA THR A 108 21.51 0.31 2.02
C THR A 108 21.83 -1.05 2.64
N ASP A 109 22.84 -1.11 3.48
CA ASP A 109 23.21 -2.28 4.29
C ASP A 109 22.30 -2.50 5.52
N LYS A 110 21.37 -1.59 5.77
CA LYS A 110 20.37 -1.67 6.83
C LYS A 110 19.00 -1.99 6.27
N LEU A 111 18.03 -2.24 7.15
CA LEU A 111 16.64 -2.36 6.73
C LEU A 111 16.19 -1.06 6.05
N GLY A 112 15.34 -1.20 5.06
CA GLY A 112 14.89 -0.10 4.25
C GLY A 112 13.53 -0.40 3.61
N GLY A 113 13.29 0.25 2.51
CA GLY A 113 12.08 0.10 1.71
C GLY A 113 12.24 0.85 0.39
N ALA A 114 11.14 0.98 -0.34
CA ALA A 114 11.13 1.76 -1.55
C ALA A 114 11.29 3.25 -1.25
N LEU A 115 12.09 3.94 -2.04
CA LEU A 115 12.16 5.39 -2.01
C LEU A 115 10.99 5.98 -2.81
N PRO A 116 10.26 6.95 -2.25
CA PRO A 116 9.18 7.61 -2.96
C PRO A 116 9.71 8.50 -4.09
N PHE A 117 8.98 8.57 -5.18
CA PHE A 117 9.22 9.54 -6.25
C PHE A 117 7.89 10.05 -6.81
N THR A 118 7.95 11.05 -7.69
CA THR A 118 6.74 11.66 -8.25
C THR A 118 5.82 10.62 -8.87
N GLY A 119 4.57 10.57 -8.42
CA GLY A 119 3.57 9.61 -8.89
C GLY A 119 3.52 8.30 -8.12
N THR A 120 4.17 8.22 -6.93
CA THR A 120 4.13 7.05 -6.04
C THR A 120 3.90 7.41 -4.57
N THR A 121 3.62 8.68 -4.25
CA THR A 121 3.70 9.23 -2.89
C THR A 121 2.37 9.34 -2.15
N TRP A 122 1.29 8.86 -2.71
CA TRP A 122 -0.02 8.74 -2.03
C TRP A 122 -0.64 7.37 -2.32
N THR A 123 -1.60 6.96 -1.53
CA THR A 123 -2.10 5.58 -1.46
C THR A 123 -2.38 4.97 -2.83
N ILE A 124 -3.30 5.57 -3.61
CA ILE A 124 -3.66 5.00 -4.91
C ILE A 124 -2.51 5.03 -5.93
N ALA A 125 -1.64 6.04 -5.87
CA ALA A 125 -0.47 6.09 -6.75
C ALA A 125 0.57 5.04 -6.37
N SER A 126 0.75 4.78 -5.08
CA SER A 126 1.61 3.70 -4.59
C SER A 126 1.06 2.33 -5.00
N MET A 127 -0.25 2.09 -4.81
CA MET A 127 -0.91 0.86 -5.25
C MET A 127 -0.77 0.67 -6.77
N THR A 128 -1.00 1.73 -7.55
CA THR A 128 -0.82 1.71 -9.01
C THR A 128 0.60 1.32 -9.39
N ALA A 129 1.59 1.97 -8.78
CA ALA A 129 3.00 1.70 -9.09
C ALA A 129 3.41 0.27 -8.75
N GLN A 130 2.90 -0.28 -7.66
CA GLN A 130 3.18 -1.66 -7.26
C GLN A 130 2.50 -2.69 -8.15
N LEU A 131 1.30 -2.41 -8.63
CA LEU A 131 0.57 -3.31 -9.51
C LEU A 131 1.07 -3.26 -10.95
N THR A 132 1.49 -2.08 -11.44
CA THR A 132 1.82 -1.87 -12.85
C THR A 132 3.31 -1.70 -13.14
N GLY A 133 4.12 -1.37 -12.15
CA GLY A 133 5.48 -0.87 -12.35
C GLY A 133 5.56 0.56 -12.90
N LEU A 134 4.44 1.28 -13.00
CA LEU A 134 4.36 2.62 -13.58
C LEU A 134 3.92 3.65 -12.54
N PRO A 135 4.51 4.86 -12.53
CA PRO A 135 4.03 5.92 -11.66
C PRO A 135 2.69 6.48 -12.15
N LEU A 136 1.81 6.83 -11.23
CA LEU A 136 0.56 7.51 -11.55
C LEU A 136 0.83 9.02 -11.75
N LYS A 137 0.89 9.48 -12.99
CA LYS A 137 1.17 10.88 -13.35
C LYS A 137 -0.11 11.70 -13.44
N VAL A 138 -0.76 11.89 -12.32
CA VAL A 138 -1.94 12.75 -12.17
C VAL A 138 -1.71 13.73 -11.03
N ASP A 139 -2.45 14.80 -10.99
CA ASP A 139 -2.39 15.72 -9.84
C ASP A 139 -2.92 15.01 -8.58
N VAL A 140 -2.35 15.32 -7.40
CA VAL A 140 -2.72 14.67 -6.12
C VAL A 140 -4.21 14.83 -5.78
N ALA A 141 -4.82 15.93 -6.20
CA ALA A 141 -6.26 16.18 -6.09
C ALA A 141 -7.03 15.68 -7.32
N ASN A 142 -6.45 14.74 -8.06
CA ASN A 142 -7.11 14.23 -9.24
C ASN A 142 -8.25 13.29 -8.87
N ASP A 143 -9.38 13.57 -9.46
CA ASP A 143 -10.60 12.80 -9.28
C ASP A 143 -10.58 11.56 -10.18
N MET A 144 -9.71 10.59 -9.87
CA MET A 144 -9.68 9.30 -10.59
C MET A 144 -11.01 8.55 -10.44
N ASP A 145 -11.77 8.86 -9.42
CA ASP A 145 -13.17 8.42 -9.24
C ASP A 145 -14.10 8.99 -10.31
N GLN A 146 -13.77 10.13 -10.94
CA GLN A 146 -14.52 10.71 -12.04
C GLN A 146 -14.18 10.13 -13.42
N GLN A 147 -13.11 9.35 -13.53
CA GLN A 147 -12.72 8.72 -14.80
C GLN A 147 -13.51 7.44 -15.03
N ASP A 148 -13.90 7.14 -16.25
CA ASP A 148 -14.60 5.90 -16.59
C ASP A 148 -13.67 4.67 -16.49
N ALA A 149 -12.39 4.86 -16.77
CA ALA A 149 -11.40 3.79 -16.76
C ALA A 149 -10.11 4.22 -16.05
N PHE A 150 -9.53 3.29 -15.30
CA PHE A 150 -8.27 3.48 -14.58
C PHE A 150 -7.12 2.80 -15.33
N MET A 151 -6.29 3.57 -16.03
CA MET A 151 -5.11 3.09 -16.79
C MET A 151 -5.39 1.86 -17.68
N PRO A 152 -6.41 1.89 -18.55
CA PRO A 152 -6.89 0.70 -19.29
C PRO A 152 -5.84 0.10 -20.26
N GLY A 153 -4.76 0.82 -20.53
CA GLY A 153 -3.64 0.31 -21.33
C GLY A 153 -2.52 -0.33 -20.52
N ALA A 154 -2.58 -0.27 -19.20
CA ALA A 154 -1.59 -0.91 -18.33
C ALA A 154 -1.99 -2.36 -18.06
N LYS A 155 -1.01 -3.27 -18.04
CA LYS A 155 -1.20 -4.64 -17.55
C LYS A 155 -0.63 -4.73 -16.16
N THR A 156 -1.43 -5.18 -15.21
CA THR A 156 -1.09 -5.23 -13.79
C THR A 156 -0.68 -6.64 -13.35
N LEU A 157 -0.08 -6.74 -12.17
CA LEU A 157 0.13 -8.03 -11.52
C LEU A 157 -1.19 -8.80 -11.37
N SER A 158 -2.27 -8.12 -11.03
CA SER A 158 -3.59 -8.75 -10.87
C SER A 158 -4.19 -9.24 -12.18
N ASP A 159 -3.93 -8.58 -13.31
CA ASP A 159 -4.31 -9.12 -14.62
C ASP A 159 -3.60 -10.44 -14.91
N PHE A 160 -2.31 -10.55 -14.56
CA PHE A 160 -1.57 -11.81 -14.71
C PHE A 160 -2.12 -12.92 -13.81
N LEU A 161 -2.46 -12.59 -12.56
CA LEU A 161 -3.03 -13.57 -11.62
C LEU A 161 -4.42 -14.01 -12.06
N HIS A 162 -5.24 -13.08 -12.58
CA HIS A 162 -6.56 -13.39 -13.13
C HIS A 162 -6.45 -14.38 -14.31
N GLU A 163 -5.52 -14.16 -15.24
CA GLU A 163 -5.25 -15.07 -16.36
C GLU A 163 -4.79 -16.48 -15.88
N GLN A 164 -4.23 -16.58 -14.68
CA GLN A 164 -3.86 -17.86 -14.06
C GLN A 164 -4.98 -18.48 -13.21
N GLY A 165 -6.18 -17.88 -13.22
CA GLY A 165 -7.36 -18.41 -12.53
C GLY A 165 -7.38 -18.18 -11.02
N TYR A 166 -6.66 -17.16 -10.53
CA TYR A 166 -6.75 -16.75 -9.13
C TYR A 166 -8.09 -16.10 -8.82
N ILE A 167 -8.67 -16.43 -7.67
CA ILE A 167 -9.72 -15.62 -7.05
C ILE A 167 -9.02 -14.44 -6.37
N GLN A 168 -9.41 -13.22 -6.71
CA GLN A 168 -8.75 -12.01 -6.22
C GLN A 168 -9.71 -11.11 -5.44
N GLU A 169 -9.40 -10.85 -4.19
CA GLU A 169 -10.22 -10.05 -3.30
C GLU A 169 -9.41 -8.94 -2.64
N LEU A 170 -9.99 -7.74 -2.60
CA LEU A 170 -9.47 -6.59 -1.87
C LEU A 170 -10.32 -6.34 -0.63
N MET A 171 -9.69 -6.11 0.52
CA MET A 171 -10.36 -5.65 1.73
C MET A 171 -9.74 -4.33 2.21
N ILE A 172 -10.58 -3.32 2.39
CA ILE A 172 -10.23 -1.97 2.86
C ILE A 172 -11.23 -1.50 3.91
N GLY A 173 -10.78 -0.73 4.89
CA GLY A 173 -11.68 -0.18 5.92
C GLY A 173 -12.46 1.06 5.46
N SER A 174 -12.07 1.70 4.35
CA SER A 174 -12.65 2.90 3.77
C SER A 174 -13.63 2.60 2.63
N GLN A 175 -14.24 3.64 2.07
CA GLN A 175 -15.08 3.51 0.87
C GLN A 175 -14.23 3.28 -0.37
N LYS A 176 -14.65 2.34 -1.22
CA LYS A 176 -13.88 1.90 -2.41
C LYS A 176 -13.86 2.92 -3.54
N GLU A 177 -14.83 3.81 -3.60
CA GLU A 177 -14.91 4.83 -4.65
C GLU A 177 -13.81 5.89 -4.49
N PHE A 178 -13.29 6.07 -3.27
CA PHE A 178 -12.27 7.08 -3.01
C PHE A 178 -11.04 6.89 -3.90
N ALA A 179 -10.68 7.97 -4.59
CA ALA A 179 -9.55 8.04 -5.53
C ALA A 179 -9.59 6.99 -6.67
N GLY A 180 -10.75 6.39 -6.97
CA GLY A 180 -10.92 5.40 -8.02
C GLY A 180 -10.33 4.02 -7.65
N THR A 181 -10.25 3.69 -6.37
CA THR A 181 -9.73 2.40 -5.91
C THR A 181 -10.54 1.24 -6.48
N ASP A 182 -11.86 1.34 -6.50
CA ASP A 182 -12.75 0.36 -7.11
C ASP A 182 -12.40 0.10 -8.58
N LYS A 183 -12.13 1.15 -9.34
CA LYS A 183 -11.77 1.06 -10.76
C LYS A 183 -10.40 0.44 -10.96
N LEU A 184 -9.41 0.85 -10.16
CA LEU A 184 -8.08 0.25 -10.25
C LEU A 184 -8.14 -1.26 -10.06
N PHE A 185 -8.85 -1.73 -9.06
CA PHE A 185 -8.85 -3.15 -8.73
C PHE A 185 -9.82 -3.97 -9.59
N LEU A 186 -11.09 -3.54 -9.71
CA LEU A 186 -12.09 -4.32 -10.46
C LEU A 186 -11.83 -4.36 -11.97
N GLN A 187 -11.30 -3.29 -12.55
CA GLN A 187 -10.96 -3.27 -13.98
C GLN A 187 -9.70 -4.04 -14.32
N HIS A 188 -8.90 -4.40 -13.31
CA HIS A 188 -7.64 -5.12 -13.43
C HIS A 188 -7.66 -6.49 -12.73
N GLY A 189 -8.80 -7.20 -12.85
CA GLY A 189 -8.89 -8.63 -12.56
C GLY A 189 -9.23 -9.01 -11.13
N TYR A 190 -9.57 -8.07 -10.25
CA TYR A 190 -10.14 -8.42 -8.95
C TYR A 190 -11.61 -8.80 -9.08
N ASP A 191 -12.01 -9.85 -8.38
CA ASP A 191 -13.38 -10.36 -8.39
C ASP A 191 -14.29 -9.62 -7.42
N ARG A 192 -13.71 -9.11 -6.30
CA ARG A 192 -14.49 -8.51 -5.22
C ARG A 192 -13.71 -7.49 -4.41
N ILE A 193 -14.42 -6.50 -3.89
CA ILE A 193 -13.92 -5.55 -2.89
C ILE A 193 -14.83 -5.56 -1.68
N TYR A 194 -14.24 -5.82 -0.51
CA TYR A 194 -14.85 -5.62 0.81
C TYR A 194 -14.43 -4.26 1.31
N ASP A 195 -15.27 -3.29 1.14
CA ASP A 195 -15.10 -1.92 1.59
C ASP A 195 -15.93 -1.62 2.85
N TYR A 196 -15.86 -0.40 3.34
CA TYR A 196 -16.62 0.00 4.53
C TYR A 196 -18.10 -0.34 4.46
N ASP A 197 -18.77 0.01 3.36
CA ASP A 197 -20.22 -0.21 3.22
C ASP A 197 -20.55 -1.69 3.10
N THR A 198 -19.79 -2.44 2.34
CA THR A 198 -19.93 -3.90 2.21
C THR A 198 -19.74 -4.62 3.54
N LEU A 199 -18.67 -4.30 4.26
CA LEU A 199 -18.37 -4.91 5.57
C LEU A 199 -19.41 -4.51 6.62
N LYS A 200 -19.84 -3.25 6.62
CA LYS A 200 -20.91 -2.79 7.51
C LYS A 200 -22.21 -3.54 7.32
N GLU A 201 -22.59 -3.81 6.09
CA GLU A 201 -23.79 -4.60 5.77
C GLU A 201 -23.60 -6.06 6.18
N MET A 202 -22.50 -6.71 5.75
CA MET A 202 -22.21 -8.13 6.02
C MET A 202 -22.22 -8.46 7.51
N TYR A 203 -21.63 -7.59 8.33
CA TYR A 203 -21.53 -7.78 9.76
C TYR A 203 -22.65 -7.09 10.56
N SER A 204 -23.64 -6.50 9.88
CA SER A 204 -24.72 -5.71 10.53
C SER A 204 -24.16 -4.73 11.56
N TYR A 205 -23.04 -4.09 11.25
CA TYR A 205 -22.28 -3.29 12.19
C TYR A 205 -23.02 -2.01 12.58
N GLN A 206 -23.36 -1.88 13.87
CA GLN A 206 -24.02 -0.72 14.45
C GLN A 206 -23.10 0.06 15.41
N GLY A 207 -21.84 -0.35 15.53
CA GLY A 207 -20.90 0.26 16.46
C GLY A 207 -20.45 1.66 16.02
N LYS A 208 -19.86 2.38 16.99
CA LYS A 208 -19.31 3.72 16.79
C LYS A 208 -17.78 3.73 16.80
N ASN A 209 -17.14 2.57 16.99
CA ASN A 209 -15.69 2.43 17.06
C ASN A 209 -15.11 2.34 15.63
N ILE A 210 -15.22 3.43 14.90
CA ILE A 210 -14.65 3.62 13.59
C ILE A 210 -13.86 4.93 13.58
N ASN A 211 -12.90 5.05 12.68
CA ASN A 211 -12.22 6.32 12.41
C ASN A 211 -12.97 7.12 11.32
N LYS A 212 -12.47 8.27 10.95
CA LYS A 212 -13.11 9.13 9.94
C LYS A 212 -13.13 8.52 8.53
N TRP A 213 -12.30 7.50 8.27
CA TRP A 213 -12.25 6.80 6.98
C TRP A 213 -13.13 5.56 6.96
N GLY A 214 -13.43 4.97 8.12
CA GLY A 214 -14.22 3.75 8.25
C GLY A 214 -13.73 2.84 9.36
N PHE A 215 -13.59 1.54 9.11
CA PHE A 215 -13.14 0.58 10.10
C PHE A 215 -11.68 0.79 10.50
N ASN A 216 -11.38 0.64 11.81
CA ASN A 216 -10.00 0.57 12.28
C ASN A 216 -9.35 -0.76 11.87
N ASP A 217 -8.02 -0.77 11.81
CA ASP A 217 -7.26 -1.92 11.31
C ASP A 217 -7.48 -3.19 12.12
N TYR A 218 -7.67 -3.10 13.45
CA TYR A 218 -7.94 -4.29 14.24
C TYR A 218 -9.24 -5.01 13.85
N GLN A 219 -10.28 -4.26 13.45
CA GLN A 219 -11.53 -4.82 12.95
C GLN A 219 -11.32 -5.42 11.56
N LEU A 220 -10.58 -4.71 10.73
CA LEU A 220 -10.25 -5.15 9.38
C LEU A 220 -9.48 -6.47 9.38
N PHE A 221 -8.53 -6.65 10.28
CA PHE A 221 -7.81 -7.93 10.45
C PHE A 221 -8.74 -9.07 10.88
N GLU A 222 -9.72 -8.81 11.74
CA GLU A 222 -10.69 -9.87 12.12
C GLU A 222 -11.59 -10.25 10.94
N PHE A 223 -12.10 -9.29 10.18
CA PHE A 223 -12.85 -9.57 8.95
C PHE A 223 -12.00 -10.33 7.92
N ALA A 224 -10.73 -9.95 7.78
CA ALA A 224 -9.80 -10.63 6.89
C ALA A 224 -9.55 -12.10 7.27
N LYS A 225 -9.47 -12.41 8.56
CA LYS A 225 -9.35 -13.80 9.05
C LYS A 225 -10.57 -14.64 8.64
N GLU A 226 -11.76 -14.09 8.79
CA GLU A 226 -12.98 -14.81 8.41
C GLU A 226 -13.03 -15.08 6.90
N GLU A 227 -12.66 -14.09 6.07
CA GLU A 227 -12.68 -14.25 4.62
C GLU A 227 -11.58 -15.18 4.13
N LEU A 228 -10.36 -15.06 4.68
CA LEU A 228 -9.26 -15.98 4.39
C LEU A 228 -9.56 -17.42 4.81
N THR A 229 -10.32 -17.61 5.89
CA THR A 229 -10.79 -18.95 6.28
C THR A 229 -11.70 -19.56 5.22
N LYS A 230 -12.59 -18.75 4.64
CA LYS A 230 -13.48 -19.20 3.53
C LYS A 230 -12.68 -19.48 2.27
N LEU A 231 -11.79 -18.55 1.84
CA LEU A 231 -10.94 -18.73 0.67
C LEU A 231 -10.04 -19.97 0.81
N GLY A 232 -9.40 -20.12 1.96
CA GLY A 232 -8.52 -21.24 2.26
C GLY A 232 -9.22 -22.60 2.32
N SER A 233 -10.55 -22.63 2.52
CA SER A 233 -11.35 -23.85 2.46
C SER A 233 -11.66 -24.28 1.02
N THR A 234 -11.43 -23.42 0.04
CA THR A 234 -11.57 -23.75 -1.39
C THR A 234 -10.31 -24.42 -1.91
N GLN A 235 -10.41 -25.08 -3.06
CA GLN A 235 -9.23 -25.61 -3.77
C GLN A 235 -8.66 -24.61 -4.80
N ASN A 236 -9.21 -23.41 -4.83
CA ASN A 236 -8.78 -22.37 -5.76
C ASN A 236 -7.56 -21.64 -5.21
N LYS A 237 -6.72 -21.20 -6.12
CA LYS A 237 -5.67 -20.24 -5.79
C LYS A 237 -6.31 -18.89 -5.52
N PHE A 238 -5.76 -18.15 -4.58
CA PHE A 238 -6.28 -16.83 -4.28
C PHE A 238 -5.18 -15.78 -4.14
N ASN A 239 -5.54 -14.54 -4.44
CA ASN A 239 -4.84 -13.34 -4.06
C ASN A 239 -5.74 -12.53 -3.15
N PHE A 240 -5.38 -12.45 -1.87
CA PHE A 240 -6.09 -11.63 -0.91
C PHE A 240 -5.28 -10.38 -0.59
N THR A 241 -5.81 -9.22 -0.94
CA THR A 241 -5.17 -7.94 -0.71
C THR A 241 -5.86 -7.20 0.42
N LEU A 242 -5.07 -6.70 1.38
CA LEU A 242 -5.53 -5.95 2.53
C LEU A 242 -4.83 -4.58 2.57
N ALA A 243 -5.57 -3.50 2.78
CA ALA A 243 -4.98 -2.18 2.98
C ALA A 243 -5.41 -1.59 4.32
N THR A 244 -4.43 -1.27 5.16
CA THR A 244 -4.63 -0.65 6.49
C THR A 244 -4.86 0.85 6.37
N ILE A 245 -5.31 1.49 7.44
CA ILE A 245 -5.66 2.92 7.44
C ILE A 245 -5.29 3.67 8.74
N ASP A 246 -5.13 2.99 9.87
CA ASP A 246 -4.96 3.67 11.17
C ASP A 246 -3.72 4.56 11.24
N CYS A 247 -2.66 4.26 10.47
CA CYS A 247 -1.47 5.10 10.36
C CYS A 247 -1.61 6.27 9.38
N HIS A 248 -2.80 6.54 8.81
CA HIS A 248 -2.97 7.59 7.82
C HIS A 248 -2.58 8.97 8.37
N THR A 249 -1.66 9.61 7.65
CA THR A 249 -1.11 10.93 8.00
C THR A 249 -2.21 12.02 8.09
N PRO A 250 -2.04 13.12 8.87
CA PRO A 250 -0.83 13.49 9.64
C PRO A 250 -0.72 12.86 11.03
N ASP A 251 -1.82 12.48 11.66
CA ASP A 251 -1.85 12.16 13.11
C ASP A 251 -2.21 10.69 13.38
N GLY A 252 -2.67 9.97 12.37
CA GLY A 252 -3.20 8.62 12.51
C GLY A 252 -4.46 8.54 13.36
N PHE A 253 -4.91 7.30 13.61
CA PHE A 253 -6.11 7.03 14.41
C PHE A 253 -5.79 6.01 15.50
N THR A 254 -6.04 6.39 16.75
CA THR A 254 -5.91 5.48 17.87
C THR A 254 -7.10 4.53 17.93
N CYS A 255 -6.82 3.26 18.17
CA CYS A 255 -7.84 2.27 18.50
C CYS A 255 -7.68 1.80 19.95
N SER A 256 -8.60 0.95 20.42
CA SER A 256 -8.56 0.40 21.79
C SER A 256 -7.32 -0.44 22.10
N ASN A 257 -6.62 -0.92 21.07
CA ASN A 257 -5.44 -1.78 21.21
C ASN A 257 -4.12 -1.00 21.20
N CYS A 258 -4.17 0.32 20.96
CA CYS A 258 -2.97 1.14 20.91
C CYS A 258 -2.31 1.22 22.30
N PRO A 259 -1.00 1.01 22.39
CA PRO A 259 -0.26 1.25 23.64
C PRO A 259 -0.24 2.74 23.98
N ASN A 260 0.13 3.03 25.22
CA ASN A 260 0.42 4.40 25.69
C ASN A 260 1.87 4.44 26.19
N THR A 261 2.80 3.99 25.36
CA THR A 261 4.22 3.84 25.71
C THR A 261 5.02 5.08 25.31
N TYR A 262 4.69 5.67 24.20
CA TYR A 262 5.38 6.83 23.64
C TYR A 262 4.63 8.12 23.97
N LYS A 263 5.36 9.23 24.07
CA LYS A 263 4.75 10.55 24.29
C LYS A 263 3.95 11.05 23.09
N ASN A 264 4.38 10.67 21.89
CA ASN A 264 3.72 11.02 20.64
C ASN A 264 2.66 9.97 20.30
N GLN A 265 1.42 10.41 20.07
CA GLN A 265 0.32 9.54 19.67
C GLN A 265 0.65 8.72 18.43
N TYR A 266 1.25 9.33 17.44
CA TYR A 266 1.55 8.68 16.17
C TYR A 266 2.55 7.51 16.35
N GLU A 267 3.53 7.66 17.26
CA GLU A 267 4.45 6.56 17.61
C GLU A 267 3.72 5.38 18.28
N ASN A 268 2.71 5.65 19.10
CA ASN A 268 1.86 4.59 19.69
C ASN A 268 1.01 3.87 18.63
N ILE A 269 0.53 4.59 17.60
CA ILE A 269 -0.22 3.99 16.48
C ILE A 269 0.70 3.11 15.66
N TYR A 270 1.94 3.53 15.37
CA TYR A 270 2.94 2.72 14.68
C TYR A 270 3.24 1.42 15.43
N ALA A 271 3.44 1.50 16.74
CA ALA A 271 3.67 0.32 17.58
C ALA A 271 2.44 -0.60 17.62
N CYS A 272 1.25 -0.03 17.63
CA CYS A 272 0.00 -0.78 17.53
C CYS A 272 -0.07 -1.54 16.20
N GLN A 273 0.18 -0.85 15.10
CA GLN A 273 0.15 -1.42 13.76
C GLN A 273 1.19 -2.53 13.59
N SER A 274 2.42 -2.29 14.06
CA SER A 274 3.50 -3.29 14.03
C SER A 274 3.07 -4.61 14.69
N LYS A 275 2.46 -4.53 15.87
CA LYS A 275 1.96 -5.68 16.61
C LYS A 275 0.77 -6.35 15.92
N GLN A 276 -0.18 -5.58 15.41
CA GLN A 276 -1.37 -6.12 14.75
C GLN A 276 -1.01 -6.89 13.48
N VAL A 277 -0.16 -6.31 12.63
CA VAL A 277 0.31 -6.97 11.40
C VAL A 277 1.06 -8.26 11.72
N SER A 278 1.98 -8.22 12.69
CA SER A 278 2.71 -9.41 13.11
C SER A 278 1.79 -10.51 13.62
N ASN A 279 0.78 -10.16 14.42
CA ASN A 279 -0.21 -11.12 14.93
C ASN A 279 -1.06 -11.71 13.79
N PHE A 280 -1.45 -10.89 12.82
CA PHE A 280 -2.19 -11.36 11.66
C PHE A 280 -1.37 -12.32 10.80
N ILE A 281 -0.10 -12.01 10.54
CA ILE A 281 0.81 -12.89 9.81
C ILE A 281 1.01 -14.22 10.56
N LYS A 282 1.22 -14.21 11.88
CA LYS A 282 1.31 -15.41 12.68
C LYS A 282 0.06 -16.28 12.60
N TRP A 283 -1.12 -15.64 12.69
CA TRP A 283 -2.38 -16.34 12.49
C TRP A 283 -2.46 -16.99 11.10
N CYS A 284 -2.05 -16.29 10.04
CA CYS A 284 -1.99 -16.87 8.70
C CYS A 284 -1.08 -18.12 8.66
N GLN A 285 0.09 -18.03 9.30
CA GLN A 285 1.07 -19.12 9.36
C GLN A 285 0.56 -20.40 10.07
N GLU A 286 -0.42 -20.28 10.94
CA GLU A 286 -1.07 -21.38 11.65
C GLU A 286 -2.15 -22.08 10.83
N GLN A 287 -2.53 -21.53 9.66
CA GLN A 287 -3.59 -22.09 8.83
C GLN A 287 -3.06 -23.15 7.88
N GLU A 288 -3.86 -24.19 7.61
CA GLU A 288 -3.49 -25.30 6.71
C GLU A 288 -3.14 -24.82 5.30
N TRP A 289 -3.89 -23.84 4.78
CA TRP A 289 -3.67 -23.26 3.45
C TRP A 289 -2.37 -22.46 3.33
N TYR A 290 -1.74 -22.07 4.44
CA TYR A 290 -0.51 -21.27 4.40
C TYR A 290 0.68 -22.03 3.80
N THR A 291 0.67 -23.36 3.84
CA THR A 291 1.74 -24.17 3.21
C THR A 291 1.88 -23.89 1.70
N ASN A 292 0.82 -23.37 1.09
CA ASN A 292 0.75 -22.99 -0.32
C ASN A 292 0.66 -21.45 -0.51
N THR A 293 1.22 -20.67 0.39
CA THR A 293 1.14 -19.19 0.36
C THR A 293 2.52 -18.54 0.34
#